data_3738bf71dce92869f9ff7287c097a6e8
#
_entry.id   3738bf71dce92869f9ff7287c097a6e8
#
_cell.length_a   1.000
_cell.length_b   1.000
_cell.length_c   1.000
_cell.angle_alpha   90.00
_cell.angle_beta   90.00
_cell.angle_gamma   90.00
#
_symmetry.space_group_name_H-M   'P 1'
#
loop_
_entity.id
_entity.type
_entity.pdbx_description
1 polymer ?
#
loop_
_entity_poly.entity_id
_entity_poly.type
_entity_poly.pdbx_seq_one_letter_code
_entity_poly.pdbx_strand_id
1 'polypeptide(L)'
;IQALSLSGMPIESEAGIGYRLKSSFSIPPLMFDESELEALLLGVRMVQGWSGEDMGRSADSALQKIHAVIPDRLHQKYVQQSEWLIVPNLQRIKNVKYSDQLRNAIKNKYVLQIHYTREDSEESHRKVWPLGMVYWGKTWTLIAW
;
A
#
# COMPACT_ATOMS: atom_id res chain seq x y z
N ILE A 1 27.22 12.72 3.46
CA ILE A 1 26.69 11.98 2.30
C ILE A 1 26.55 10.51 2.64
N GLN A 2 27.56 9.85 3.22
CA GLN A 2 27.45 8.46 3.68
C GLN A 2 26.29 8.27 4.68
N ALA A 3 26.09 9.19 5.61
CA ALA A 3 24.98 9.15 6.56
C ALA A 3 23.59 9.23 5.84
N LEU A 4 23.47 10.03 4.79
CA LEU A 4 22.26 10.15 3.99
C LEU A 4 22.00 8.89 3.14
N SER A 5 23.05 8.27 2.62
CA SER A 5 22.93 6.99 1.90
C SER A 5 22.52 5.85 2.86
N LEU A 6 23.03 5.85 4.09
CA LEU A 6 22.65 4.90 5.14
C LEU A 6 21.22 5.10 5.65
N SER A 7 20.66 6.31 5.53
CA SER A 7 19.25 6.59 5.82
C SER A 7 18.29 6.20 4.69
N GLY A 8 18.79 5.51 3.66
CA GLY A 8 17.96 5.00 2.56
C GLY A 8 17.65 6.03 1.47
N MET A 9 18.31 7.19 1.48
CA MET A 9 18.17 8.16 0.38
C MET A 9 18.88 7.63 -0.87
N PRO A 10 18.21 7.54 -2.01
CA PRO A 10 18.78 7.07 -3.27
C PRO A 10 19.66 8.17 -3.88
N ILE A 11 20.92 8.22 -3.43
CA ILE A 11 21.92 9.16 -3.94
C ILE A 11 22.74 8.47 -5.03
N GLU A 12 22.76 9.05 -6.20
CA GLU A 12 23.70 8.69 -7.26
C GLU A 12 24.91 9.62 -7.19
N SER A 13 26.11 9.03 -7.27
CA SER A 13 27.35 9.79 -7.40
C SER A 13 27.88 9.64 -8.82
N GLU A 14 28.19 10.74 -9.46
CA GLU A 14 28.84 10.76 -10.76
C GLU A 14 30.17 11.49 -10.64
N ALA A 15 31.25 10.79 -10.97
CA ALA A 15 32.60 11.33 -10.84
C ALA A 15 32.77 12.59 -11.70
N GLY A 16 33.16 13.70 -11.07
CA GLY A 16 33.35 15.01 -11.72
C GLY A 16 32.09 15.90 -11.82
N ILE A 17 30.92 15.37 -11.54
CA ILE A 17 29.65 16.13 -11.62
C ILE A 17 29.05 16.35 -10.22
N GLY A 18 29.25 15.42 -9.28
CA GLY A 18 28.76 15.52 -7.92
C GLY A 18 27.73 14.46 -7.55
N TYR A 19 26.76 14.85 -6.71
CA TYR A 19 25.74 13.94 -6.19
C TYR A 19 24.35 14.39 -6.64
N ARG A 20 23.54 13.43 -7.09
CA ARG A 20 22.16 13.67 -7.51
C ARG A 20 21.21 12.70 -6.81
N LEU A 21 20.05 13.18 -6.37
CA LEU A 21 18.94 12.33 -5.95
C LEU A 21 18.29 11.72 -7.19
N LYS A 22 18.04 10.40 -7.16
CA LYS A 22 17.24 9.76 -8.21
C LYS A 22 15.87 10.42 -8.28
N SER A 23 15.49 10.88 -9.45
CA SER A 23 14.23 11.59 -9.70
C SER A 23 12.97 10.74 -9.46
N SER A 24 13.11 9.43 -9.24
CA SER A 24 12.00 8.51 -8.96
C SER A 24 11.58 8.45 -7.49
N PHE A 25 12.26 9.18 -6.59
CA PHE A 25 11.98 9.13 -5.17
C PHE A 25 12.16 10.51 -4.54
N SER A 26 11.12 11.30 -4.52
CA SER A 26 11.18 12.61 -3.90
C SER A 26 9.97 12.87 -3.03
N ILE A 27 9.92 12.17 -1.89
CA ILE A 27 9.19 12.72 -0.75
C ILE A 27 10.23 13.48 0.07
N PRO A 28 10.08 14.81 0.27
CA PRO A 28 10.96 15.56 1.16
C PRO A 28 10.91 14.97 2.58
N PRO A 29 11.90 15.23 3.44
CA PRO A 29 11.85 14.82 4.84
C PRO A 29 10.52 15.28 5.46
N LEU A 30 9.75 14.31 5.96
CA LEU A 30 8.50 14.55 6.68
C LEU A 30 8.75 14.44 8.17
N MET A 31 8.13 15.31 8.95
CA MET A 31 8.11 15.22 10.40
C MET A 31 6.69 14.89 10.83
N PHE A 32 6.53 13.80 11.57
CA PHE A 32 5.25 13.37 12.12
C PHE A 32 5.25 13.55 13.64
N ASP A 33 4.14 14.01 14.18
CA ASP A 33 3.87 13.89 15.60
C ASP A 33 3.41 12.46 15.95
N GLU A 34 3.24 12.20 17.25
CA GLU A 34 2.91 10.87 17.76
C GLU A 34 1.54 10.38 17.26
N SER A 35 0.54 11.25 17.22
CA SER A 35 -0.81 10.90 16.76
C SER A 35 -0.87 10.66 15.25
N GLU A 36 -0.14 11.43 14.47
CA GLU A 36 -0.02 11.22 13.03
C GLU A 36 0.66 9.89 12.72
N LEU A 37 1.72 9.57 13.45
CA LEU A 37 2.43 8.31 13.30
C LEU A 37 1.54 7.11 13.67
N GLU A 38 0.75 7.22 14.75
CA GLU A 38 -0.23 6.20 15.13
C GLU A 38 -1.27 5.96 14.02
N ALA A 39 -1.81 7.02 13.46
CA ALA A 39 -2.78 6.94 12.36
C ALA A 39 -2.17 6.27 11.11
N LEU A 40 -0.93 6.60 10.77
CA LEU A 40 -0.20 5.98 9.65
C LEU A 40 0.01 4.49 9.88
N LEU A 41 0.46 4.09 11.08
CA LEU A 41 0.69 2.69 11.43
C LEU A 41 -0.60 1.87 11.40
N LEU A 42 -1.71 2.43 11.91
CA LEU A 42 -3.02 1.81 11.79
C LEU A 42 -3.44 1.65 10.33
N GLY A 43 -3.30 2.70 9.52
CA GLY A 43 -3.63 2.66 8.09
C GLY A 43 -2.83 1.61 7.33
N VAL A 44 -1.53 1.47 7.62
CA VAL A 44 -0.68 0.44 7.03
C VAL A 44 -1.19 -0.96 7.39
N ARG A 45 -1.55 -1.22 8.65
CA ARG A 45 -2.12 -2.51 9.08
C ARG A 45 -3.46 -2.82 8.41
N MET A 46 -4.31 -1.81 8.23
CA MET A 46 -5.57 -1.98 7.49
C MET A 46 -5.29 -2.37 6.04
N VAL A 47 -4.32 -1.73 5.40
CA VAL A 47 -3.92 -2.08 4.03
C VAL A 47 -3.39 -3.51 3.96
N GLN A 48 -2.56 -3.95 4.89
CA GLN A 48 -2.08 -5.33 4.97
C GLN A 48 -3.21 -6.35 5.07
N GLY A 49 -4.25 -6.05 5.87
CA GLY A 49 -5.39 -6.94 6.09
C GLY A 49 -6.44 -6.94 4.96
N TRP A 50 -6.58 -5.84 4.24
CA TRP A 50 -7.75 -5.60 3.38
C TRP A 50 -7.41 -5.35 1.90
N SER A 51 -6.13 -5.35 1.54
CA SER A 51 -5.69 -5.16 0.16
C SER A 51 -5.19 -6.47 -0.48
N GLY A 52 -4.84 -6.41 -1.77
CA GLY A 52 -4.15 -7.49 -2.46
C GLY A 52 -2.70 -7.65 -2.00
N GLU A 53 -2.07 -8.73 -2.44
CA GLU A 53 -0.71 -9.11 -2.01
C GLU A 53 0.33 -8.05 -2.33
N ASP A 54 0.27 -7.42 -3.51
CA ASP A 54 1.25 -6.42 -3.93
C ASP A 54 1.18 -5.17 -3.06
N MET A 55 -0.04 -4.72 -2.75
CA MET A 55 -0.25 -3.60 -1.85
C MET A 55 0.13 -3.96 -0.42
N GLY A 56 -0.18 -5.17 0.02
CA GLY A 56 0.23 -5.69 1.32
C GLY A 56 1.75 -5.69 1.49
N ARG A 57 2.50 -6.21 0.49
CA ARG A 57 3.98 -6.15 0.49
C ARG A 57 4.52 -4.72 0.51
N SER A 58 3.88 -3.81 -0.22
CA SER A 58 4.26 -2.39 -0.21
C SER A 58 4.01 -1.76 1.15
N ALA A 59 2.92 -2.12 1.82
CA ALA A 59 2.59 -1.70 3.18
C ALA A 59 3.60 -2.24 4.21
N ASP A 60 4.00 -3.52 4.10
CA ASP A 60 5.07 -4.10 4.93
C ASP A 60 6.38 -3.33 4.79
N SER A 61 6.78 -3.06 3.55
CA SER A 61 8.00 -2.29 3.27
C SER A 61 7.94 -0.87 3.85
N ALA A 62 6.79 -0.21 3.76
CA ALA A 62 6.60 1.12 4.36
C ALA A 62 6.68 1.05 5.89
N LEU A 63 6.05 0.05 6.51
CA LEU A 63 6.09 -0.18 7.95
C LEU A 63 7.51 -0.39 8.47
N GLN A 64 8.29 -1.22 7.78
CA GLN A 64 9.70 -1.45 8.14
C GLN A 64 10.53 -0.16 8.09
N LYS A 65 10.32 0.69 7.07
CA LYS A 65 11.01 1.99 6.96
C LYS A 65 10.63 2.94 8.10
N ILE A 66 9.35 2.98 8.47
CA ILE A 66 8.87 3.77 9.60
C ILE A 66 9.52 3.26 10.88
N HIS A 67 9.50 1.94 11.14
CA HIS A 67 10.13 1.36 12.33
C HIS A 67 11.63 1.62 12.43
N ALA A 68 12.33 1.66 11.30
CA ALA A 68 13.77 1.92 11.27
C ALA A 68 14.17 3.34 11.73
N VAL A 69 13.24 4.29 11.72
CA VAL A 69 13.50 5.70 12.10
C VAL A 69 12.77 6.16 13.36
N ILE A 70 11.90 5.33 13.92
CA ILE A 70 11.19 5.62 15.16
C ILE A 70 12.18 5.51 16.34
N PRO A 71 12.24 6.53 17.24
CA PRO A 71 13.02 6.43 18.48
C PRO A 71 12.57 5.26 19.36
N ASP A 72 13.51 4.61 20.06
CA ASP A 72 13.26 3.42 20.90
C ASP A 72 12.12 3.59 21.91
N ARG A 73 12.00 4.77 22.51
CA ARG A 73 10.90 5.10 23.46
C ARG A 73 9.52 4.99 22.85
N LEU A 74 9.38 5.34 21.56
CA LEU A 74 8.13 5.25 20.82
C LEU A 74 7.92 3.83 20.27
N HIS A 75 9.00 3.16 19.90
CA HIS A 75 8.96 1.77 19.44
C HIS A 75 8.30 0.85 20.48
N GLN A 76 8.70 0.93 21.73
CA GLN A 76 8.09 0.15 22.83
C GLN A 76 6.59 0.45 22.97
N LYS A 77 6.19 1.71 22.87
CA LYS A 77 4.78 2.13 22.95
C LYS A 77 3.97 1.53 21.81
N TYR A 78 4.49 1.52 20.58
CA TYR A 78 3.81 0.93 19.41
C TYR A 78 3.74 -0.58 19.44
N VAL A 79 4.75 -1.26 20.01
CA VAL A 79 4.70 -2.70 20.26
C VAL A 79 3.57 -3.02 21.23
N GLN A 80 3.47 -2.32 22.36
CA GLN A 80 2.38 -2.48 23.33
C GLN A 80 1.01 -2.17 22.72
N GLN A 81 0.91 -1.12 21.91
CA GLN A 81 -0.32 -0.77 21.20
C GLN A 81 -0.77 -1.86 20.23
N SER A 82 0.18 -2.61 19.63
CA SER A 82 -0.13 -3.73 18.75
C SER A 82 -0.79 -4.92 19.47
N GLU A 83 -0.69 -5.00 20.78
CA GLU A 83 -1.30 -6.08 21.56
C GLU A 83 -2.82 -5.93 21.68
N TRP A 84 -3.34 -4.70 21.69
CA TRP A 84 -4.77 -4.46 21.81
C TRP A 84 -5.44 -3.97 20.51
N LEU A 85 -4.67 -3.47 19.54
CA LEU A 85 -5.17 -3.03 18.24
C LEU A 85 -5.00 -4.13 17.20
N ILE A 86 -5.96 -5.01 17.12
CA ILE A 86 -5.96 -6.14 16.19
C ILE A 86 -6.73 -5.74 14.93
N VAL A 87 -6.04 -5.69 13.80
CA VAL A 87 -6.67 -5.61 12.48
C VAL A 87 -6.77 -7.04 11.93
N PRO A 88 -7.98 -7.63 11.87
CA PRO A 88 -8.12 -8.98 11.37
C PRO A 88 -7.67 -9.06 9.90
N ASN A 89 -6.88 -10.06 9.58
CA ASN A 89 -6.52 -10.32 8.20
C ASN A 89 -7.71 -10.94 7.45
N LEU A 90 -8.38 -10.10 6.68
CA LEU A 90 -9.56 -10.49 5.91
C LEU A 90 -9.19 -11.06 4.51
N GLN A 91 -7.93 -11.47 4.28
CA GLN A 91 -7.49 -12.09 3.01
C GLN A 91 -8.35 -13.29 2.57
N ARG A 92 -9.18 -13.84 3.46
CA ARG A 92 -10.20 -14.85 3.15
C ARG A 92 -11.44 -14.28 2.45
N ILE A 93 -11.55 -12.97 2.31
CA ILE A 93 -12.66 -12.36 1.57
C ILE A 93 -12.34 -12.56 0.09
N LYS A 94 -13.15 -13.36 -0.59
CA LYS A 94 -13.02 -13.70 -2.02
C LYS A 94 -12.82 -12.49 -2.94
N ASN A 95 -13.22 -11.30 -2.49
CA ASN A 95 -13.21 -10.06 -3.25
C ASN A 95 -11.84 -9.35 -3.37
N VAL A 96 -10.81 -9.83 -2.65
CA VAL A 96 -9.46 -9.23 -2.69
C VAL A 96 -8.59 -9.90 -3.76
N LYS A 97 -8.95 -11.11 -4.19
CA LYS A 97 -8.15 -11.97 -5.10
C LYS A 97 -7.67 -11.26 -6.38
N TYR A 98 -8.50 -10.37 -6.93
CA TYR A 98 -8.21 -9.69 -8.21
C TYR A 98 -7.88 -8.20 -8.04
N SER A 99 -7.78 -7.69 -6.81
CA SER A 99 -7.61 -6.26 -6.55
C SER A 99 -6.34 -5.67 -7.17
N ASP A 100 -5.24 -6.39 -7.15
CA ASP A 100 -3.96 -5.93 -7.72
C ASP A 100 -4.04 -5.89 -9.26
N GLN A 101 -4.66 -6.89 -9.89
CA GLN A 101 -4.87 -6.91 -11.34
C GLN A 101 -5.81 -5.79 -11.78
N LEU A 102 -6.92 -5.57 -11.06
CA LEU A 102 -7.86 -4.48 -11.34
C LEU A 102 -7.18 -3.12 -11.21
N ARG A 103 -6.44 -2.91 -10.13
CA ARG A 103 -5.70 -1.67 -9.91
C ARG A 103 -4.63 -1.41 -10.98
N ASN A 104 -3.91 -2.46 -11.39
CA ASN A 104 -2.95 -2.37 -12.47
C ASN A 104 -3.62 -2.02 -13.81
N ALA A 105 -4.76 -2.64 -14.09
CA ALA A 105 -5.52 -2.34 -15.30
C ALA A 105 -6.07 -0.92 -15.34
N ILE A 106 -6.55 -0.39 -14.19
CA ILE A 106 -6.99 1.00 -14.07
C ILE A 106 -5.81 1.96 -14.32
N LYS A 107 -4.68 1.72 -13.65
CA LYS A 107 -3.48 2.55 -13.76
C LYS A 107 -2.94 2.64 -15.18
N ASN A 108 -2.95 1.51 -15.90
CA ASN A 108 -2.40 1.40 -17.25
C ASN A 108 -3.48 1.50 -18.35
N LYS A 109 -4.74 1.77 -17.97
CA LYS A 109 -5.88 1.90 -18.90
C LYS A 109 -6.07 0.65 -19.77
N TYR A 110 -5.83 -0.53 -19.20
CA TYR A 110 -6.04 -1.79 -19.89
C TYR A 110 -7.52 -2.17 -19.89
N VAL A 111 -7.97 -2.72 -21.02
CA VAL A 111 -9.28 -3.35 -21.11
C VAL A 111 -9.21 -4.73 -20.50
N LEU A 112 -10.23 -5.09 -19.73
CA LEU A 112 -10.32 -6.38 -19.08
C LEU A 112 -11.45 -7.22 -19.71
N GLN A 113 -11.19 -8.50 -19.82
CA GLN A 113 -12.23 -9.49 -20.03
C GLN A 113 -12.51 -10.16 -18.70
N ILE A 114 -13.72 -10.00 -18.18
CA ILE A 114 -14.14 -10.52 -16.89
C ILE A 114 -15.16 -11.63 -17.05
N HIS A 115 -15.02 -12.68 -16.24
CA HIS A 115 -16.06 -13.65 -15.98
C HIS A 115 -16.71 -13.24 -14.66
N TYR A 116 -17.96 -12.85 -14.71
CA TYR A 116 -18.70 -12.32 -13.58
C TYR A 116 -19.88 -13.24 -13.25
N THR A 117 -19.92 -13.67 -12.00
CA THR A 117 -21.03 -14.45 -11.45
C THR A 117 -21.82 -13.55 -10.52
N ARG A 118 -23.11 -13.37 -10.78
CA ARG A 118 -24.05 -12.63 -9.94
C ARG A 118 -24.42 -13.43 -8.68
N GLU A 119 -25.08 -12.77 -7.71
CA GLU A 119 -25.57 -13.44 -6.51
C GLU A 119 -26.63 -14.51 -6.81
N ASP A 120 -27.41 -14.34 -7.88
CA ASP A 120 -28.40 -15.30 -8.41
C ASP A 120 -27.75 -16.45 -9.22
N SER A 121 -26.43 -16.55 -9.20
CA SER A 121 -25.62 -17.53 -9.95
C SER A 121 -25.64 -17.38 -11.47
N GLU A 122 -26.19 -16.28 -12.00
CA GLU A 122 -26.04 -15.98 -13.42
C GLU A 122 -24.59 -15.61 -13.76
N GLU A 123 -24.04 -16.27 -14.75
CA GLU A 123 -22.69 -16.02 -15.23
C GLU A 123 -22.70 -15.16 -16.50
N SER A 124 -21.75 -14.26 -16.59
CA SER A 124 -21.58 -13.43 -17.78
C SER A 124 -20.10 -13.17 -18.09
N HIS A 125 -19.78 -13.15 -19.38
CA HIS A 125 -18.48 -12.73 -19.88
C HIS A 125 -18.60 -11.30 -20.44
N ARG A 126 -17.79 -10.39 -19.92
CA ARG A 126 -17.86 -8.98 -20.30
C ARG A 126 -16.48 -8.44 -20.61
N LYS A 127 -16.42 -7.59 -21.62
CA LYS A 127 -15.26 -6.75 -21.89
C LYS A 127 -15.54 -5.39 -21.27
N VAL A 128 -14.68 -4.93 -20.36
CA VAL A 128 -14.90 -3.71 -19.59
C VAL A 128 -13.67 -2.83 -19.60
N TRP A 129 -13.87 -1.52 -19.53
CA TRP A 129 -12.84 -0.52 -19.30
C TRP A 129 -12.88 -0.12 -17.82
N PRO A 130 -11.94 -0.59 -16.98
CA PRO A 130 -11.94 -0.29 -15.56
C PRO A 130 -11.61 1.19 -15.33
N LEU A 131 -12.45 1.89 -14.57
CA LEU A 131 -12.31 3.31 -14.28
C LEU A 131 -11.87 3.57 -12.84
N GLY A 132 -12.29 2.72 -11.91
CA GLY A 132 -11.98 2.90 -10.51
C GLY A 132 -12.45 1.74 -9.64
N MET A 133 -12.05 1.78 -8.38
CA MET A 133 -12.49 0.83 -7.35
C MET A 133 -13.01 1.59 -6.15
N VAL A 134 -14.13 1.14 -5.59
CA VAL A 134 -14.72 1.70 -4.36
C VAL A 134 -14.74 0.63 -3.27
N TYR A 135 -14.30 1.01 -2.09
CA TYR A 135 -14.32 0.16 -0.91
C TYR A 135 -15.48 0.52 0.01
N TRP A 136 -16.33 -0.45 0.32
CA TRP A 136 -17.52 -0.29 1.17
C TRP A 136 -17.37 -0.93 2.56
N GLY A 137 -16.15 -0.97 3.08
CA GLY A 137 -15.85 -1.54 4.40
C GLY A 137 -15.69 -3.08 4.43
N LYS A 138 -16.34 -3.80 3.54
CA LYS A 138 -16.22 -5.27 3.41
C LYS A 138 -16.07 -5.75 1.97
N THR A 139 -16.41 -4.91 1.01
CA THR A 139 -16.47 -5.28 -0.40
C THR A 139 -15.83 -4.22 -1.27
N TRP A 140 -15.03 -4.67 -2.23
CA TRP A 140 -14.54 -3.84 -3.32
C TRP A 140 -15.49 -3.92 -4.51
N THR A 141 -15.89 -2.77 -5.03
CA THR A 141 -16.70 -2.65 -6.24
C THR A 141 -15.88 -2.04 -7.35
N LEU A 142 -15.85 -2.70 -8.51
CA LEU A 142 -15.25 -2.16 -9.72
C LEU A 142 -16.22 -1.21 -10.40
N ILE A 143 -15.78 -0.01 -10.71
CA ILE A 143 -16.46 0.92 -11.62
C ILE A 143 -15.83 0.73 -12.99
N ALA A 144 -16.66 0.42 -13.99
CA ALA A 144 -16.19 0.18 -15.34
C ALA A 144 -17.24 0.64 -16.38
N TRP A 145 -16.75 0.89 -17.58
CA TRP A 145 -17.57 1.13 -18.78
C TRP A 145 -17.64 -0.13 -19.62
#